data_4061bd4add6da2353d32fcfcea8137b8
#
_entry.id   4061bd4add6da2353d32fcfcea8137b8
#
_cell.length_a   1.000
_cell.length_b   1.000
_cell.length_c   1.000
_cell.angle_alpha   90.00
_cell.angle_beta   90.00
_cell.angle_gamma   90.00
#
_symmetry.space_group_name_H-M   'P 1'
#
loop_
_entity.id
_entity.type
_entity.pdbx_description
1 polymer ?
#
loop_
_entity_poly.entity_id
_entity_poly.type
_entity_poly.pdbx_seq_one_letter_code
_entity_poly.pdbx_strand_id
1 'polypeptide(L)'
;ASRNICQAWDYVNNLPLDNLKATVEDGKKQYSGSELPGKTLGIVGLGAIGVEIANAAYTLGMDVIGFDPSITKKNAWKISAEVEEALTIEELFSKSDFVSFHVPLVDATKNLLNTKRIALLPKGSVVINLSRDGIVDEEALMKALDSGKVKYYVTDFPINDKKNHDRVIALPHLGASTSEAEDNCAVMIAKQIKDYLENGNIVNSVNFPDARMPRDGKERL
;
A
#
# COMPACT_ATOMS: atom_id res chain seq x y z
N ALA A 1 12.21 -1.80 0.62
CA ALA A 1 12.76 -0.57 0.03
C ALA A 1 13.68 0.19 1.00
N SER A 2 13.24 0.56 2.23
CA SER A 2 14.03 1.37 3.16
C SER A 2 15.39 0.75 3.52
N ARG A 3 15.45 -0.56 3.73
CA ARG A 3 16.64 -1.31 4.13
C ARG A 3 17.33 -2.06 2.98
N ASN A 4 16.91 -1.86 1.72
CA ASN A 4 17.49 -2.48 0.52
C ASN A 4 17.58 -4.02 0.59
N ILE A 5 16.65 -4.67 1.29
CA ILE A 5 16.73 -6.12 1.60
C ILE A 5 16.68 -6.97 0.32
N CYS A 6 15.81 -6.63 -0.66
CA CYS A 6 15.71 -7.41 -1.90
C CYS A 6 17.04 -7.41 -2.67
N GLN A 7 17.66 -6.25 -2.82
CA GLN A 7 18.92 -6.10 -3.51
C GLN A 7 20.08 -6.75 -2.74
N ALA A 8 20.09 -6.61 -1.41
CA ALA A 8 21.10 -7.24 -0.56
C ALA A 8 20.98 -8.77 -0.58
N TRP A 9 19.77 -9.31 -0.59
CA TRP A 9 19.51 -10.74 -0.71
C TRP A 9 19.99 -11.29 -2.05
N ASP A 10 19.63 -10.61 -3.14
CA ASP A 10 20.05 -11.00 -4.49
C ASP A 10 21.57 -10.96 -4.64
N TYR A 11 22.22 -9.91 -4.12
CA TYR A 11 23.69 -9.81 -4.09
C TYR A 11 24.33 -11.05 -3.44
N VAL A 12 23.90 -11.40 -2.22
CA VAL A 12 24.50 -12.53 -1.49
C VAL A 12 24.29 -13.85 -2.23
N ASN A 13 23.12 -14.06 -2.83
CA ASN A 13 22.81 -15.30 -3.58
C ASN A 13 23.59 -15.45 -4.90
N ASN A 14 24.07 -14.34 -5.45
CA ASN A 14 24.86 -14.34 -6.69
C ASN A 14 26.38 -14.32 -6.45
N LEU A 15 26.83 -14.32 -5.20
CA LEU A 15 28.26 -14.37 -4.88
C LEU A 15 28.85 -15.79 -5.08
N PRO A 16 30.12 -15.86 -5.50
CA PRO A 16 30.86 -17.12 -5.48
C PRO A 16 31.05 -17.63 -4.04
N LEU A 17 31.11 -18.94 -3.88
CA LEU A 17 31.26 -19.58 -2.56
C LEU A 17 32.63 -19.32 -1.92
N ASP A 18 33.64 -18.99 -2.72
CA ASP A 18 34.99 -18.73 -2.23
C ASP A 18 35.05 -17.43 -1.44
N ASN A 19 35.53 -17.50 -0.20
CA ASN A 19 35.61 -16.35 0.71
C ASN A 19 34.29 -15.59 0.95
N LEU A 20 33.15 -16.25 0.87
CA LEU A 20 31.81 -15.65 0.92
C LEU A 20 31.65 -14.68 2.10
N LYS A 21 32.09 -15.05 3.31
CA LYS A 21 31.97 -14.19 4.50
C LYS A 21 32.70 -12.86 4.35
N ALA A 22 33.95 -12.89 3.86
CA ALA A 22 34.74 -11.68 3.66
C ALA A 22 34.12 -10.79 2.58
N THR A 23 33.70 -11.39 1.46
CA THR A 23 33.05 -10.67 0.33
C THR A 23 31.75 -10.01 0.77
N VAL A 24 30.93 -10.67 1.60
CA VAL A 24 29.69 -10.09 2.15
C VAL A 24 30.00 -8.90 3.07
N GLU A 25 30.98 -9.04 3.96
CA GLU A 25 31.38 -7.95 4.87
C GLU A 25 31.89 -6.72 4.11
N ASP A 26 32.69 -6.91 3.08
CA ASP A 26 33.21 -5.83 2.26
C ASP A 26 32.11 -5.15 1.44
N GLY A 27 31.17 -5.93 0.91
CA GLY A 27 30.08 -5.44 0.05
C GLY A 27 28.89 -4.83 0.78
N LYS A 28 28.67 -5.16 2.06
CA LYS A 28 27.44 -4.78 2.79
C LYS A 28 27.17 -3.26 2.83
N LYS A 29 28.20 -2.43 2.80
CA LYS A 29 28.07 -0.96 2.88
C LYS A 29 27.27 -0.37 1.73
N GLN A 30 27.30 -0.97 0.53
CA GLN A 30 26.56 -0.50 -0.64
C GLN A 30 25.03 -0.66 -0.46
N TYR A 31 24.59 -1.51 0.48
CA TYR A 31 23.19 -1.75 0.79
C TYR A 31 22.71 -1.01 2.04
N SER A 32 23.47 -0.04 2.52
CA SER A 32 23.04 0.81 3.64
C SER A 32 21.71 1.47 3.32
N GLY A 33 20.73 1.28 4.18
CA GLY A 33 19.38 1.82 4.03
C GLY A 33 19.12 3.01 4.95
N SER A 34 17.84 3.28 5.18
CA SER A 34 17.34 4.30 6.10
C SER A 34 16.39 3.67 7.11
N GLU A 35 16.33 4.25 8.31
CA GLU A 35 15.32 3.90 9.31
C GLU A 35 13.94 4.43 8.89
N LEU A 36 12.89 3.82 9.45
CA LEU A 36 11.51 4.28 9.26
C LEU A 36 11.11 5.42 10.22
N PRO A 37 11.53 5.40 11.51
CA PRO A 37 11.19 6.49 12.43
C PRO A 37 11.61 7.86 11.90
N GLY A 38 10.71 8.84 12.00
CA GLY A 38 10.91 10.21 11.50
C GLY A 38 10.84 10.34 9.97
N LYS A 39 10.35 9.30 9.27
CA LYS A 39 9.98 9.36 7.86
C LYS A 39 8.48 9.49 7.70
N THR A 40 8.04 10.23 6.71
CA THR A 40 6.62 10.43 6.44
C THR A 40 6.09 9.40 5.43
N LEU A 41 5.02 8.67 5.80
CA LEU A 41 4.24 7.84 4.91
C LEU A 41 2.96 8.57 4.50
N GLY A 42 2.83 8.89 3.21
CA GLY A 42 1.59 9.35 2.61
C GLY A 42 0.71 8.18 2.18
N ILE A 43 -0.54 8.18 2.61
CA ILE A 43 -1.51 7.13 2.28
C ILE A 43 -2.64 7.72 1.44
N VAL A 44 -2.77 7.25 0.22
CA VAL A 44 -3.84 7.62 -0.70
C VAL A 44 -4.93 6.57 -0.64
N GLY A 45 -6.07 6.93 -0.04
CA GLY A 45 -7.19 6.04 0.23
C GLY A 45 -7.14 5.44 1.64
N LEU A 46 -8.10 5.85 2.49
CA LEU A 46 -8.27 5.39 3.87
C LEU A 46 -9.46 4.42 3.99
N GLY A 47 -9.51 3.48 3.06
CA GLY A 47 -10.38 2.31 3.11
C GLY A 47 -9.96 1.33 4.20
N ALA A 48 -10.51 0.11 4.17
CA ALA A 48 -10.21 -0.93 5.17
C ALA A 48 -8.70 -1.24 5.27
N ILE A 49 -7.99 -1.27 4.13
CA ILE A 49 -6.55 -1.56 4.09
C ILE A 49 -5.73 -0.33 4.46
N GLY A 50 -6.07 0.85 3.89
CA GLY A 50 -5.31 2.08 4.12
C GLY A 50 -5.26 2.48 5.59
N VAL A 51 -6.37 2.33 6.33
CA VAL A 51 -6.43 2.59 7.78
C VAL A 51 -5.51 1.66 8.57
N GLU A 52 -5.51 0.37 8.26
CA GLU A 52 -4.64 -0.60 8.95
C GLU A 52 -3.15 -0.30 8.70
N ILE A 53 -2.80 0.09 7.47
CA ILE A 53 -1.43 0.48 7.12
C ILE A 53 -1.04 1.80 7.81
N ALA A 54 -1.95 2.78 7.89
CA ALA A 54 -1.72 4.03 8.61
C ALA A 54 -1.36 3.77 10.08
N ASN A 55 -2.18 2.97 10.75
CA ASN A 55 -1.97 2.62 12.15
C ASN A 55 -0.67 1.82 12.37
N ALA A 56 -0.38 0.86 11.48
CA ALA A 56 0.85 0.07 11.54
C ALA A 56 2.09 0.95 11.34
N ALA A 57 2.08 1.85 10.37
CA ALA A 57 3.20 2.76 10.09
C ALA A 57 3.46 3.71 11.27
N TYR A 58 2.41 4.26 11.86
CA TYR A 58 2.55 5.06 13.09
C TYR A 58 3.20 4.25 14.22
N THR A 59 2.78 3.01 14.42
CA THR A 59 3.38 2.11 15.43
C THR A 59 4.86 1.81 15.16
N LEU A 60 5.29 1.86 13.89
CA LEU A 60 6.70 1.75 13.48
C LEU A 60 7.49 3.05 13.63
N GLY A 61 6.88 4.11 14.19
CA GLY A 61 7.51 5.41 14.44
C GLY A 61 7.59 6.32 13.21
N MET A 62 6.78 6.07 12.19
CA MET A 62 6.66 6.98 11.04
C MET A 62 5.66 8.09 11.35
N ASP A 63 5.88 9.27 10.77
CA ASP A 63 4.85 10.25 10.60
C ASP A 63 3.90 9.79 9.49
N VAL A 64 2.59 9.92 9.68
CA VAL A 64 1.61 9.43 8.71
C VAL A 64 0.67 10.56 8.30
N ILE A 65 0.53 10.77 7.00
CA ILE A 65 -0.42 11.71 6.40
C ILE A 65 -1.34 10.96 5.42
N GLY A 66 -2.65 11.12 5.58
CA GLY A 66 -3.65 10.42 4.79
C GLY A 66 -4.51 11.35 3.94
N PHE A 67 -4.91 10.90 2.75
CA PHE A 67 -5.87 11.59 1.89
C PHE A 67 -6.94 10.61 1.40
N ASP A 68 -8.19 10.89 1.78
CA ASP A 68 -9.37 10.18 1.25
C ASP A 68 -10.60 11.11 1.29
N PRO A 69 -11.03 11.67 0.16
CA PRO A 69 -12.19 12.57 0.12
C PRO A 69 -13.51 11.87 0.44
N SER A 70 -13.52 10.54 0.52
CA SER A 70 -14.71 9.70 0.70
C SER A 70 -14.60 8.76 1.91
N ILE A 71 -13.74 9.10 2.88
CA ILE A 71 -13.56 8.25 4.07
C ILE A 71 -14.90 7.98 4.76
N THR A 72 -15.18 6.70 5.04
CA THR A 72 -16.40 6.35 5.75
C THR A 72 -16.27 6.65 7.24
N LYS A 73 -17.41 6.96 7.91
CA LYS A 73 -17.44 7.13 9.37
C LYS A 73 -16.81 5.95 10.10
N LYS A 74 -17.08 4.72 9.65
CA LYS A 74 -16.53 3.47 10.23
C LYS A 74 -15.01 3.45 10.17
N ASN A 75 -14.42 3.87 9.06
CA ASN A 75 -12.97 3.92 8.89
C ASN A 75 -12.34 5.08 9.65
N ALA A 76 -12.99 6.24 9.67
CA ALA A 76 -12.55 7.38 10.46
C ALA A 76 -12.46 7.07 11.98
N TRP A 77 -13.36 6.22 12.50
CA TRP A 77 -13.30 5.76 13.89
C TRP A 77 -12.20 4.74 14.18
N LYS A 78 -11.57 4.18 13.16
CA LYS A 78 -10.49 3.18 13.31
C LYS A 78 -9.09 3.77 13.17
N ILE A 79 -9.00 4.92 12.53
CA ILE A 79 -7.71 5.57 12.28
C ILE A 79 -7.19 6.19 13.57
N SER A 80 -5.89 6.09 13.81
CA SER A 80 -5.24 6.76 14.94
C SER A 80 -5.41 8.28 14.84
N ALA A 81 -5.64 8.93 15.98
CA ALA A 81 -5.73 10.38 16.06
C ALA A 81 -4.41 11.11 15.69
N GLU A 82 -3.31 10.37 15.65
CA GLU A 82 -1.98 10.87 15.28
C GLU A 82 -1.74 10.88 13.76
N VAL A 83 -2.67 10.33 12.96
CA VAL A 83 -2.59 10.39 11.50
C VAL A 83 -3.07 11.77 11.04
N GLU A 84 -2.19 12.52 10.38
CA GLU A 84 -2.49 13.85 9.82
C GLU A 84 -3.43 13.72 8.62
N GLU A 85 -4.45 14.56 8.53
CA GLU A 85 -5.29 14.67 7.34
C GLU A 85 -4.64 15.63 6.34
N ALA A 86 -4.40 15.18 5.12
CA ALA A 86 -4.03 16.04 4.02
C ALA A 86 -5.28 16.71 3.43
N LEU A 87 -5.29 18.04 3.33
CA LEU A 87 -6.39 18.79 2.73
C LEU A 87 -6.43 18.61 1.20
N THR A 88 -5.29 18.35 0.60
CA THR A 88 -5.15 18.08 -0.84
C THR A 88 -4.20 16.91 -1.08
N ILE A 89 -4.39 16.22 -2.20
CA ILE A 89 -3.48 15.15 -2.59
C ILE A 89 -2.07 15.69 -2.92
N GLU A 90 -1.97 16.92 -3.38
CA GLU A 90 -0.73 17.61 -3.66
C GLU A 90 0.08 17.88 -2.38
N GLU A 91 -0.61 18.23 -1.31
CA GLU A 91 -0.02 18.36 0.03
C GLU A 91 0.57 17.02 0.49
N LEU A 92 -0.22 15.95 0.42
CA LEU A 92 0.25 14.61 0.75
C LEU A 92 1.55 14.27 -0.01
N PHE A 93 1.57 14.43 -1.34
CA PHE A 93 2.75 14.10 -2.13
C PHE A 93 3.97 14.95 -1.75
N SER A 94 3.78 16.23 -1.43
CA SER A 94 4.89 17.12 -1.11
C SER A 94 5.57 16.82 0.24
N LYS A 95 4.84 16.19 1.17
CA LYS A 95 5.32 15.86 2.52
C LYS A 95 5.85 14.41 2.64
N SER A 96 5.65 13.54 1.64
CA SER A 96 5.81 12.10 1.80
C SER A 96 7.18 11.59 1.33
N ASP A 97 7.94 10.96 2.23
CA ASP A 97 9.13 10.15 1.88
C ASP A 97 8.70 8.82 1.23
N PHE A 98 7.59 8.27 1.65
CA PHE A 98 6.95 7.06 1.11
C PHE A 98 5.50 7.39 0.75
N VAL A 99 5.05 6.90 -0.39
CA VAL A 99 3.64 7.02 -0.81
C VAL A 99 3.08 5.64 -1.07
N SER A 100 1.93 5.33 -0.46
CA SER A 100 1.22 4.06 -0.65
C SER A 100 -0.21 4.29 -1.14
N PHE A 101 -0.61 3.54 -2.17
CA PHE A 101 -1.93 3.66 -2.80
C PHE A 101 -2.86 2.54 -2.34
N HIS A 102 -4.08 2.90 -1.92
CA HIS A 102 -5.13 2.00 -1.45
C HIS A 102 -6.50 2.40 -1.99
N VAL A 103 -6.53 2.80 -3.26
CA VAL A 103 -7.72 3.23 -3.98
C VAL A 103 -8.09 2.26 -5.11
N PRO A 104 -9.37 2.12 -5.47
CA PRO A 104 -9.76 1.38 -6.66
C PRO A 104 -9.31 2.10 -7.93
N LEU A 105 -9.16 1.37 -9.03
CA LEU A 105 -8.96 1.97 -10.35
C LEU A 105 -10.32 2.43 -10.91
N VAL A 106 -10.48 3.73 -10.98
CA VAL A 106 -11.61 4.43 -11.60
C VAL A 106 -11.07 5.61 -12.40
N ASP A 107 -11.90 6.29 -13.18
CA ASP A 107 -11.46 7.43 -14.01
C ASP A 107 -10.71 8.50 -13.20
N ALA A 108 -11.15 8.79 -11.97
CA ALA A 108 -10.55 9.77 -11.08
C ALA A 108 -9.18 9.33 -10.51
N THR A 109 -8.91 8.04 -10.48
CA THR A 109 -7.66 7.47 -9.92
C THR A 109 -6.71 6.91 -10.98
N LYS A 110 -7.14 6.87 -12.24
CA LYS A 110 -6.28 6.49 -13.36
C LYS A 110 -5.16 7.52 -13.53
N ASN A 111 -3.93 7.04 -13.61
CA ASN A 111 -2.73 7.89 -13.67
C ASN A 111 -2.73 8.97 -12.57
N LEU A 112 -3.20 8.60 -11.38
CA LEU A 112 -3.29 9.50 -10.24
C LEU A 112 -1.91 10.07 -9.88
N LEU A 113 -0.88 9.23 -9.89
CA LEU A 113 0.50 9.66 -9.79
C LEU A 113 1.09 9.86 -11.19
N ASN A 114 0.95 11.07 -11.72
CA ASN A 114 1.45 11.50 -13.02
C ASN A 114 2.70 12.37 -12.88
N THR A 115 3.25 12.83 -14.03
CA THR A 115 4.47 13.68 -14.07
C THR A 115 4.38 14.89 -13.13
N LYS A 116 3.21 15.59 -13.08
CA LYS A 116 3.05 16.79 -12.26
C LYS A 116 3.13 16.44 -10.76
N ARG A 117 2.48 15.36 -10.34
CA ARG A 117 2.46 14.91 -8.94
C ARG A 117 3.76 14.25 -8.51
N ILE A 118 4.44 13.53 -9.41
CA ILE A 118 5.80 13.03 -9.16
C ILE A 118 6.77 14.19 -8.89
N ALA A 119 6.62 15.32 -9.59
CA ALA A 119 7.47 16.49 -9.36
C ALA A 119 7.35 17.06 -7.94
N LEU A 120 6.19 16.88 -7.27
CA LEU A 120 5.95 17.34 -5.90
C LEU A 120 6.67 16.47 -4.85
N LEU A 121 6.87 15.19 -5.12
CA LEU A 121 7.52 14.29 -4.18
C LEU A 121 8.89 14.82 -3.73
N PRO A 122 9.32 14.62 -2.49
CA PRO A 122 10.72 14.82 -2.10
C PRO A 122 11.66 13.97 -2.95
N LYS A 123 12.89 14.46 -3.17
CA LYS A 123 13.89 13.68 -3.92
C LYS A 123 14.24 12.40 -3.15
N GLY A 124 14.22 11.27 -3.84
CA GLY A 124 14.52 9.98 -3.27
C GLY A 124 13.33 9.31 -2.57
N SER A 125 12.12 9.79 -2.79
CA SER A 125 10.90 9.15 -2.26
C SER A 125 10.72 7.73 -2.80
N VAL A 126 9.96 6.93 -2.07
CA VAL A 126 9.59 5.57 -2.44
C VAL A 126 8.09 5.55 -2.79
N VAL A 127 7.76 4.97 -3.93
CA VAL A 127 6.39 4.78 -4.38
C VAL A 127 5.99 3.31 -4.21
N ILE A 128 4.84 3.06 -3.57
CA ILE A 128 4.32 1.72 -3.28
C ILE A 128 2.92 1.61 -3.87
N ASN A 129 2.74 0.73 -4.83
CA ASN A 129 1.43 0.44 -5.42
C ASN A 129 1.15 -1.06 -5.39
N LEU A 130 0.42 -1.46 -4.35
CA LEU A 130 -0.08 -2.83 -4.14
C LEU A 130 -1.62 -2.84 -4.23
N SER A 131 -2.22 -1.86 -4.92
CA SER A 131 -3.67 -1.74 -5.03
C SER A 131 -4.22 -2.12 -6.41
N ARG A 132 -3.88 -1.36 -7.46
CA ARG A 132 -4.33 -1.63 -8.83
C ARG A 132 -3.30 -1.14 -9.84
N ASP A 133 -3.16 -1.89 -10.93
CA ASP A 133 -2.48 -1.40 -12.12
C ASP A 133 -3.17 -0.14 -12.68
N GLY A 134 -2.41 0.75 -13.34
CA GLY A 134 -2.92 1.98 -13.95
C GLY A 134 -3.18 3.17 -13.01
N ILE A 135 -2.93 3.05 -11.70
CA ILE A 135 -2.98 4.19 -10.75
C ILE A 135 -1.75 5.09 -10.93
N VAL A 136 -0.62 4.51 -11.24
CA VAL A 136 0.64 5.21 -11.47
C VAL A 136 0.87 5.31 -12.98
N ASP A 137 1.23 6.50 -13.45
CA ASP A 137 1.70 6.71 -14.82
C ASP A 137 3.11 6.10 -14.95
N GLU A 138 3.17 4.93 -15.60
CA GLU A 138 4.40 4.14 -15.70
C GLU A 138 5.51 4.88 -16.44
N GLU A 139 5.20 5.60 -17.52
CA GLU A 139 6.21 6.32 -18.28
C GLU A 139 6.83 7.46 -17.47
N ALA A 140 5.98 8.23 -16.77
CA ALA A 140 6.42 9.29 -15.88
C ALA A 140 7.23 8.74 -14.69
N LEU A 141 6.80 7.61 -14.14
CA LEU A 141 7.50 6.95 -13.03
C LEU A 141 8.89 6.46 -13.46
N MET A 142 9.01 5.83 -14.63
CA MET A 142 10.30 5.33 -15.09
C MET A 142 11.32 6.47 -15.28
N LYS A 143 10.91 7.59 -15.86
CA LYS A 143 11.76 8.79 -15.96
C LYS A 143 12.19 9.30 -14.58
N ALA A 144 11.30 9.19 -13.60
CA ALA A 144 11.59 9.60 -12.21
C ALA A 144 12.55 8.64 -11.49
N LEU A 145 12.47 7.34 -11.77
CA LEU A 145 13.43 6.34 -11.28
C LEU A 145 14.81 6.57 -11.90
N ASP A 146 14.90 6.77 -13.21
CA ASP A 146 16.16 7.03 -13.92
C ASP A 146 16.87 8.28 -13.39
N SER A 147 16.12 9.36 -13.17
CA SER A 147 16.65 10.62 -12.64
C SER A 147 16.97 10.59 -11.13
N GLY A 148 16.56 9.56 -10.41
CA GLY A 148 16.68 9.48 -8.96
C GLY A 148 15.73 10.39 -8.19
N LYS A 149 14.71 10.96 -8.83
CA LYS A 149 13.62 11.68 -8.18
C LYS A 149 12.83 10.71 -7.28
N VAL A 150 12.51 9.53 -7.81
CA VAL A 150 11.99 8.38 -7.06
C VAL A 150 13.13 7.39 -6.85
N LYS A 151 13.32 6.93 -5.61
CA LYS A 151 14.36 5.99 -5.25
C LYS A 151 13.99 4.56 -5.62
N TYR A 152 12.78 4.14 -5.25
CA TYR A 152 12.24 2.81 -5.53
C TYR A 152 10.76 2.87 -5.88
N TYR A 153 10.36 1.97 -6.76
CA TYR A 153 8.96 1.59 -6.98
C TYR A 153 8.74 0.17 -6.50
N VAL A 154 7.77 -0.01 -5.62
CA VAL A 154 7.35 -1.32 -5.10
C VAL A 154 5.97 -1.62 -5.64
N THR A 155 5.80 -2.75 -6.30
CA THR A 155 4.53 -3.13 -6.93
C THR A 155 4.34 -4.64 -6.95
N ASP A 156 3.09 -5.10 -6.95
CA ASP A 156 2.71 -6.46 -7.27
C ASP A 156 1.98 -6.58 -8.63
N PHE A 157 2.09 -5.51 -9.44
CA PHE A 157 1.69 -5.45 -10.86
C PHE A 157 2.94 -5.23 -11.71
N PRO A 158 3.66 -6.31 -12.09
CA PRO A 158 4.93 -6.18 -12.81
C PRO A 158 4.73 -5.54 -14.18
N ILE A 159 5.57 -4.55 -14.47
CA ILE A 159 5.61 -3.86 -15.76
C ILE A 159 6.35 -4.76 -16.76
N ASN A 160 5.69 -5.16 -17.86
CA ASN A 160 6.16 -6.20 -18.77
C ASN A 160 7.59 -5.98 -19.31
N ASP A 161 7.95 -4.75 -19.66
CA ASP A 161 9.23 -4.43 -20.29
C ASP A 161 10.32 -4.01 -19.30
N LYS A 162 10.02 -3.92 -17.98
CA LYS A 162 10.87 -3.22 -17.01
C LYS A 162 11.05 -3.93 -15.68
N LYS A 163 10.74 -5.24 -15.63
CA LYS A 163 10.91 -6.07 -14.43
C LYS A 163 12.35 -6.12 -13.90
N ASN A 164 13.32 -5.84 -14.77
CA ASN A 164 14.76 -5.89 -14.44
C ASN A 164 15.35 -4.51 -14.12
N HIS A 165 14.55 -3.47 -13.90
CA HIS A 165 15.07 -2.19 -13.47
C HIS A 165 15.47 -2.25 -12.00
N ASP A 166 16.72 -1.95 -11.65
CA ASP A 166 17.32 -2.09 -10.32
C ASP A 166 16.54 -1.38 -9.19
N ARG A 167 15.74 -0.39 -9.56
CA ARG A 167 14.93 0.41 -8.62
C ARG A 167 13.45 0.01 -8.60
N VAL A 168 13.08 -1.06 -9.32
CA VAL A 168 11.73 -1.64 -9.28
C VAL A 168 11.78 -2.93 -8.46
N ILE A 169 10.99 -2.97 -7.39
CA ILE A 169 10.78 -4.17 -6.57
C ILE A 169 9.42 -4.72 -6.96
N ALA A 170 9.44 -5.66 -7.91
CA ALA A 170 8.24 -6.35 -8.36
C ALA A 170 8.03 -7.63 -7.54
N LEU A 171 6.84 -7.75 -6.97
CA LEU A 171 6.42 -8.89 -6.15
C LEU A 171 5.27 -9.63 -6.85
N PRO A 172 5.08 -10.92 -6.62
CA PRO A 172 3.85 -11.58 -7.01
C PRO A 172 2.68 -11.06 -6.17
N HIS A 173 1.47 -11.04 -6.75
CA HIS A 173 0.24 -10.56 -6.08
C HIS A 173 -0.24 -11.59 -5.04
N LEU A 174 0.38 -11.59 -3.87
CA LEU A 174 0.16 -12.57 -2.79
C LEU A 174 -0.59 -12.01 -1.58
N GLY A 175 -1.19 -10.83 -1.67
CA GLY A 175 -1.77 -10.12 -0.52
C GLY A 175 -2.80 -10.92 0.28
N ALA A 176 -3.60 -11.76 -0.39
CA ALA A 176 -4.59 -12.64 0.25
C ALA A 176 -4.25 -14.13 0.12
N SER A 177 -3.06 -14.50 -0.35
CA SER A 177 -2.69 -15.88 -0.64
C SER A 177 -2.07 -16.56 0.59
N THR A 178 -2.84 -16.68 1.65
CA THR A 178 -2.51 -17.49 2.84
C THR A 178 -3.68 -18.40 3.18
N SER A 179 -3.39 -19.57 3.78
CA SER A 179 -4.44 -20.51 4.22
C SER A 179 -5.41 -19.86 5.20
N GLU A 180 -4.90 -19.04 6.13
CA GLU A 180 -5.73 -18.33 7.11
C GLU A 180 -6.64 -17.30 6.44
N ALA A 181 -6.19 -16.64 5.38
CA ALA A 181 -7.03 -15.69 4.63
C ALA A 181 -8.18 -16.39 3.93
N GLU A 182 -7.93 -17.55 3.32
CA GLU A 182 -8.97 -18.38 2.67
C GLU A 182 -10.00 -18.88 3.69
N ASP A 183 -9.54 -19.45 4.82
CA ASP A 183 -10.41 -19.91 5.89
C ASP A 183 -11.24 -18.76 6.50
N ASN A 184 -10.61 -17.62 6.75
CA ASN A 184 -11.30 -16.44 7.27
C ASN A 184 -12.35 -15.91 6.29
N CYS A 185 -12.06 -15.89 4.98
CA CYS A 185 -13.05 -15.51 3.97
C CYS A 185 -14.26 -16.44 3.99
N ALA A 186 -14.04 -17.76 4.05
CA ALA A 186 -15.13 -18.74 4.13
C ALA A 186 -16.00 -18.54 5.37
N VAL A 187 -15.38 -18.35 6.54
CA VAL A 187 -16.10 -18.09 7.81
C VAL A 187 -16.85 -16.76 7.76
N MET A 188 -16.24 -15.72 7.22
CA MET A 188 -16.86 -14.39 7.11
C MET A 188 -18.09 -14.42 6.21
N ILE A 189 -18.00 -15.05 5.03
CA ILE A 189 -19.12 -15.10 4.10
C ILE A 189 -20.28 -15.93 4.65
N ALA A 190 -19.97 -17.05 5.32
CA ALA A 190 -20.99 -17.87 5.98
C ALA A 190 -21.76 -17.08 7.05
N LYS A 191 -21.05 -16.30 7.88
CA LYS A 191 -21.66 -15.43 8.89
C LYS A 191 -22.53 -14.33 8.26
N GLN A 192 -22.05 -13.70 7.18
CA GLN A 192 -22.78 -12.63 6.49
C GLN A 192 -24.05 -13.17 5.82
N ILE A 193 -23.98 -14.31 5.15
CA ILE A 193 -25.14 -14.98 4.55
C ILE A 193 -26.15 -15.36 5.63
N LYS A 194 -25.69 -15.94 6.74
CA LYS A 194 -26.56 -16.27 7.87
C LYS A 194 -27.27 -15.03 8.42
N ASP A 195 -26.52 -13.96 8.67
CA ASP A 195 -27.08 -12.71 9.20
C ASP A 195 -28.10 -12.07 8.23
N TYR A 196 -27.83 -12.13 6.93
CA TYR A 196 -28.77 -11.69 5.90
C TYR A 196 -30.05 -12.52 5.89
N LEU A 197 -29.94 -13.85 5.90
CA LEU A 197 -31.09 -14.75 5.87
C LEU A 197 -31.93 -14.72 7.16
N GLU A 198 -31.28 -14.52 8.31
CA GLU A 198 -31.97 -14.53 9.61
C GLU A 198 -32.49 -13.14 10.01
N ASN A 199 -31.76 -12.08 9.66
CA ASN A 199 -32.02 -10.73 10.16
C ASN A 199 -32.26 -9.68 9.06
N GLY A 200 -32.00 -10.01 7.78
CA GLY A 200 -32.09 -9.06 6.66
C GLY A 200 -30.95 -8.04 6.64
N ASN A 201 -29.91 -8.19 7.46
CA ASN A 201 -28.80 -7.28 7.49
C ASN A 201 -27.93 -7.42 6.24
N ILE A 202 -27.57 -6.30 5.62
CA ILE A 202 -26.67 -6.23 4.47
C ILE A 202 -25.35 -5.65 4.97
N VAL A 203 -24.27 -6.41 4.88
CA VAL A 203 -22.93 -6.02 5.32
C VAL A 203 -21.90 -6.42 4.25
N ASN A 204 -21.02 -5.50 3.88
CA ASN A 204 -19.98 -5.70 2.86
C ASN A 204 -20.50 -6.15 1.49
N SER A 205 -21.70 -5.74 1.10
CA SER A 205 -22.24 -6.04 -0.23
C SER A 205 -21.50 -5.24 -1.31
N VAL A 206 -21.30 -5.85 -2.47
CA VAL A 206 -20.65 -5.21 -3.64
C VAL A 206 -21.55 -4.16 -4.28
N ASN A 207 -22.87 -4.37 -4.23
CA ASN A 207 -23.87 -3.59 -4.98
C ASN A 207 -24.95 -2.92 -4.12
N PHE A 208 -24.90 -3.13 -2.80
CA PHE A 208 -25.79 -2.47 -1.84
C PHE A 208 -24.99 -1.81 -0.72
N PRO A 209 -25.43 -0.65 -0.21
CA PRO A 209 -24.85 -0.06 0.99
C PRO A 209 -25.10 -0.95 2.22
N ASP A 210 -24.23 -0.84 3.22
CA ASP A 210 -24.45 -1.48 4.51
C ASP A 210 -25.81 -1.03 5.08
N ALA A 211 -26.67 -1.98 5.39
CA ALA A 211 -27.98 -1.73 5.98
C ALA A 211 -28.22 -2.67 7.16
N ARG A 212 -28.57 -2.10 8.30
CA ARG A 212 -28.96 -2.84 9.51
C ARG A 212 -30.29 -2.29 9.99
N MET A 213 -31.27 -3.15 10.11
CA MET A 213 -32.57 -2.80 10.67
C MET A 213 -32.78 -3.56 11.98
N PRO A 214 -33.11 -2.85 13.07
CA PRO A 214 -33.56 -3.55 14.30
C PRO A 214 -34.81 -4.35 13.96
N ARG A 215 -34.85 -5.59 14.41
CA ARG A 215 -35.97 -6.47 14.20
C ARG A 215 -36.87 -6.43 15.42
N ASP A 216 -38.08 -5.88 15.28
CA ASP A 216 -39.06 -5.79 16.38
C ASP A 216 -40.00 -6.99 16.47
N GLY A 217 -39.86 -8.01 15.60
CA GLY A 217 -40.74 -9.15 15.49
C GLY A 217 -40.04 -10.49 15.28
N LYS A 218 -40.77 -11.58 15.52
CA LYS A 218 -40.30 -12.97 15.34
C LYS A 218 -40.49 -13.53 13.94
N GLU A 219 -41.05 -12.75 13.03
CA GLU A 219 -41.35 -13.20 11.67
C GLU A 219 -40.13 -13.12 10.75
N ARG A 220 -39.90 -14.21 10.00
CA ARG A 220 -38.91 -14.23 8.92
C ARG A 220 -39.52 -13.53 7.69
N LEU A 221 -38.72 -12.72 7.00
CA LEU A 221 -39.06 -12.20 5.66
C LEU A 221 -39.12 -13.35 4.68
#